data_2972cff5fdef6a1abe7e85d3119037f4
#
_entry.id   2972cff5fdef6a1abe7e85d3119037f4
#
_cell.length_a   1.000
_cell.length_b   1.000
_cell.length_c   1.000
_cell.angle_alpha   90.00
_cell.angle_beta   90.00
_cell.angle_gamma   90.00
#
_symmetry.space_group_name_H-M   'P 1'
#
loop_
_entity.id
_entity.type
_entity.pdbx_description
1 polymer ?
#
loop_
_entity_poly.entity_id
_entity_poly.type
_entity_poly.pdbx_seq_one_letter_code
_entity_poly.pdbx_strand_id
1 'polypeptide(L)'
;MKLLLLILSLSLCFFLAGCGCDGEDPSVILKNNGTGKADIQVKTSNGNTENINNIQPGTSSERRTFKAGNIEFTINIQGVPDPVVYNLQTGTCYDYTVTINSNNTVTSSGDER
;
A
#
# COMPACT_ATOMS: atom_id res chain seq x y z
N MET A 1 28.02 -8.41 39.37
CA MET A 1 28.53 -8.68 38.04
C MET A 1 27.58 -9.55 37.22
N LYS A 2 27.10 -10.68 37.73
CA LYS A 2 26.16 -11.54 37.03
C LYS A 2 24.82 -10.85 36.74
N LEU A 3 24.35 -10.00 37.65
CA LEU A 3 23.10 -9.25 37.49
C LEU A 3 23.20 -8.22 36.35
N LEU A 4 24.36 -7.59 36.22
CA LEU A 4 24.61 -6.58 35.18
C LEU A 4 24.61 -7.19 33.79
N LEU A 5 25.19 -8.40 33.65
CA LEU A 5 25.22 -9.15 32.38
C LEU A 5 23.82 -9.59 31.98
N LEU A 6 22.97 -9.95 32.92
CA LEU A 6 21.59 -10.34 32.66
C LEU A 6 20.75 -9.17 32.16
N ILE A 7 20.93 -7.99 32.74
CA ILE A 7 20.24 -6.78 32.31
C ILE A 7 20.66 -6.37 30.91
N LEU A 8 21.94 -6.48 30.58
CA LEU A 8 22.44 -6.19 29.26
C LEU A 8 21.89 -7.13 28.19
N SER A 9 21.79 -8.42 28.52
CA SER A 9 21.20 -9.43 27.63
C SER A 9 19.72 -9.16 27.37
N LEU A 10 18.98 -8.77 28.38
CA LEU A 10 17.56 -8.43 28.27
C LEU A 10 17.33 -7.20 27.42
N SER A 11 18.18 -6.19 27.56
CA SER A 11 18.14 -4.96 26.76
C SER A 11 18.40 -5.24 25.27
N LEU A 12 19.31 -6.14 24.97
CA LEU A 12 19.61 -6.54 23.59
C LEU A 12 18.44 -7.28 22.92
N CYS A 13 17.78 -8.16 23.66
CA CYS A 13 16.60 -8.87 23.15
C CYS A 13 15.44 -7.91 22.88
N PHE A 14 15.25 -6.92 23.72
CA PHE A 14 14.22 -5.90 23.54
C PHE A 14 14.49 -5.06 22.27
N PHE A 15 15.74 -4.70 22.03
CA PHE A 15 16.13 -3.93 20.84
C PHE A 15 15.87 -4.71 19.56
N LEU A 16 16.16 -6.02 19.52
CA LEU A 16 15.89 -6.88 18.37
C LEU A 16 14.38 -7.05 18.12
N ALA A 17 13.57 -7.13 19.16
CA ALA A 17 12.13 -7.22 19.04
C ALA A 17 11.49 -5.93 18.51
N GLY A 18 12.15 -4.75 18.69
CA GLY A 18 11.68 -3.47 18.18
C GLY A 18 11.93 -3.25 16.70
N CYS A 19 12.75 -4.09 16.04
CA CYS A 19 13.06 -4.00 14.62
C CYS A 19 12.06 -4.85 13.81
N GLY A 20 10.79 -4.41 13.72
CA GLY A 20 9.70 -5.19 13.14
C GLY A 20 9.72 -5.33 11.63
N CYS A 21 10.37 -4.42 10.90
CA CYS A 21 10.41 -4.43 9.45
C CYS A 21 11.85 -4.38 8.95
N ASP A 22 12.19 -5.29 8.05
CA ASP A 22 13.55 -5.45 7.54
C ASP A 22 13.55 -5.28 6.02
N GLY A 23 13.30 -4.06 5.54
CA GLY A 23 13.34 -3.72 4.13
C GLY A 23 12.28 -4.40 3.28
N GLU A 24 11.17 -4.82 3.87
CA GLU A 24 10.08 -5.46 3.16
C GLU A 24 9.40 -4.51 2.18
N ASP A 25 8.96 -5.05 1.04
CA ASP A 25 8.25 -4.27 0.03
C ASP A 25 6.95 -3.69 0.57
N PRO A 26 6.54 -2.51 0.07
CA PRO A 26 5.28 -1.89 0.48
C PRO A 26 4.08 -2.71 0.06
N SER A 27 3.00 -2.57 0.79
CA SER A 27 1.71 -3.11 0.42
C SER A 27 0.72 -1.99 0.09
N VAL A 28 -0.25 -2.30 -0.75
CA VAL A 28 -1.31 -1.38 -1.15
C VAL A 28 -2.65 -2.07 -1.10
N ILE A 29 -3.64 -1.39 -0.56
CA ILE A 29 -5.05 -1.75 -0.66
C ILE A 29 -5.77 -0.62 -1.43
N LEU A 30 -6.68 -0.99 -2.32
CA LEU A 30 -7.47 -0.05 -3.11
C LEU A 30 -8.89 -0.02 -2.56
N LYS A 31 -9.32 1.16 -2.14
CA LYS A 31 -10.65 1.39 -1.56
C LYS A 31 -11.49 2.19 -2.52
N ASN A 32 -12.64 1.65 -2.92
CA ASN A 32 -13.54 2.31 -3.85
C ASN A 32 -14.75 2.92 -3.12
N ASN A 33 -14.73 4.23 -2.91
CA ASN A 33 -15.87 4.99 -2.43
C ASN A 33 -16.51 5.82 -3.55
N GLY A 34 -16.14 5.54 -4.79
CA GLY A 34 -16.61 6.26 -5.97
C GLY A 34 -18.01 5.87 -6.41
N THR A 35 -18.38 6.35 -7.61
CA THR A 35 -19.74 6.23 -8.13
C THR A 35 -20.00 4.94 -8.90
N GLY A 36 -18.96 4.19 -9.26
CA GLY A 36 -19.09 2.99 -10.05
C GLY A 36 -17.99 1.98 -9.78
N LYS A 37 -18.17 0.80 -10.35
CA LYS A 37 -17.18 -0.27 -10.30
C LYS A 37 -15.84 0.21 -10.86
N ALA A 38 -14.73 -0.11 -10.21
CA ALA A 38 -13.40 0.26 -10.63
C ALA A 38 -12.61 -0.95 -11.14
N ASP A 39 -11.97 -0.76 -12.30
CA ASP A 39 -10.97 -1.66 -12.85
C ASP A 39 -9.64 -0.91 -12.91
N ILE A 40 -8.60 -1.49 -12.34
CA ILE A 40 -7.35 -0.78 -12.12
C ILE A 40 -6.20 -1.55 -12.75
N GLN A 41 -5.44 -0.86 -13.59
CA GLN A 41 -4.16 -1.35 -14.10
C GLN A 41 -3.05 -0.74 -13.25
N VAL A 42 -2.21 -1.59 -12.69
CA VAL A 42 -1.08 -1.18 -11.84
C VAL A 42 0.21 -1.39 -12.60
N LYS A 43 0.95 -0.32 -12.81
CA LYS A 43 2.30 -0.38 -13.36
C LYS A 43 3.29 -0.22 -12.23
N THR A 44 4.03 -1.27 -11.96
CA THR A 44 4.98 -1.32 -10.84
C THR A 44 6.29 -0.61 -11.18
N SER A 45 7.08 -0.30 -10.15
CA SER A 45 8.35 0.41 -10.32
C SER A 45 9.38 -0.38 -11.13
N ASN A 46 9.27 -1.72 -11.16
CA ASN A 46 10.15 -2.58 -11.96
C ASN A 46 9.58 -2.91 -13.35
N GLY A 47 8.53 -2.20 -13.80
CA GLY A 47 7.99 -2.29 -15.14
C GLY A 47 6.96 -3.39 -15.36
N ASN A 48 6.57 -4.14 -14.35
CA ASN A 48 5.50 -5.13 -14.45
C ASN A 48 4.14 -4.45 -14.45
N THR A 49 3.17 -5.07 -15.10
CA THR A 49 1.79 -4.63 -15.13
C THR A 49 0.91 -5.68 -14.46
N GLU A 50 0.06 -5.25 -13.53
CA GLU A 50 -0.92 -6.10 -12.86
C GLU A 50 -2.30 -5.47 -12.97
N ASN A 51 -3.34 -6.30 -12.97
CA ASN A 51 -4.72 -5.82 -13.03
C ASN A 51 -5.46 -6.19 -11.74
N ILE A 52 -6.19 -5.22 -11.22
CA ILE A 52 -7.08 -5.40 -10.08
C ILE A 52 -8.46 -4.95 -10.55
N ASN A 53 -9.35 -5.90 -10.82
CA ASN A 53 -10.62 -5.63 -11.47
C ASN A 53 -11.81 -5.83 -10.54
N ASN A 54 -12.94 -5.25 -10.90
CA ASN A 54 -14.24 -5.46 -10.27
C ASN A 54 -14.31 -5.02 -8.81
N ILE A 55 -13.68 -3.90 -8.48
CA ILE A 55 -13.84 -3.32 -7.13
C ILE A 55 -15.14 -2.54 -7.12
N GLN A 56 -16.15 -3.08 -6.44
CA GLN A 56 -17.48 -2.46 -6.35
C GLN A 56 -17.44 -1.24 -5.44
N PRO A 57 -18.32 -0.23 -5.66
CA PRO A 57 -18.44 0.89 -4.74
C PRO A 57 -18.71 0.42 -3.31
N GLY A 58 -18.01 1.03 -2.35
CA GLY A 58 -18.11 0.67 -0.94
C GLY A 58 -17.28 -0.53 -0.53
N THR A 59 -16.47 -1.08 -1.43
CA THR A 59 -15.59 -2.23 -1.14
C THR A 59 -14.13 -1.88 -1.36
N SER A 60 -13.27 -2.78 -0.91
CA SER A 60 -11.82 -2.67 -1.08
C SER A 60 -11.27 -3.91 -1.77
N SER A 61 -10.14 -3.75 -2.46
CA SER A 61 -9.37 -4.88 -2.95
C SER A 61 -8.73 -5.64 -1.78
N GLU A 62 -8.23 -6.83 -2.06
CA GLU A 62 -7.27 -7.45 -1.16
C GLU A 62 -5.96 -6.63 -1.12
N ARG A 63 -5.20 -6.78 -0.04
CA ARG A 63 -3.91 -6.12 0.08
C ARG A 63 -2.90 -6.85 -0.79
N ARG A 64 -2.14 -6.07 -1.58
CA ARG A 64 -1.09 -6.61 -2.45
C ARG A 64 0.24 -5.94 -2.17
N THR A 65 1.31 -6.70 -2.36
CA THR A 65 2.68 -6.23 -2.20
C THR A 65 3.26 -5.91 -3.57
N PHE A 66 3.93 -4.77 -3.68
CA PHE A 66 4.60 -4.33 -4.90
C PHE A 66 6.03 -3.92 -4.60
N LYS A 67 6.89 -3.94 -5.63
CA LYS A 67 8.24 -3.42 -5.50
C LYS A 67 8.21 -1.94 -5.14
N ALA A 68 9.04 -1.53 -4.15
CA ALA A 68 9.14 -0.13 -3.73
C ALA A 68 9.53 0.79 -4.89
N GLY A 69 9.08 2.02 -4.85
CA GLY A 69 9.30 3.04 -5.86
C GLY A 69 7.99 3.64 -6.34
N ASN A 70 8.00 4.23 -7.54
CA ASN A 70 6.79 4.80 -8.12
C ASN A 70 5.87 3.70 -8.66
N ILE A 71 4.62 3.71 -8.22
CA ILE A 71 3.57 2.84 -8.72
C ILE A 71 2.52 3.71 -9.41
N GLU A 72 2.22 3.41 -10.67
CA GLU A 72 1.21 4.13 -11.44
C GLU A 72 -0.08 3.31 -11.49
N PHE A 73 -1.17 3.91 -11.04
CA PHE A 73 -2.51 3.33 -11.11
C PHE A 73 -3.30 4.01 -12.21
N THR A 74 -3.78 3.23 -13.17
CA THR A 74 -4.73 3.70 -14.17
C THR A 74 -6.09 3.12 -13.82
N ILE A 75 -7.00 3.98 -13.42
CA ILE A 75 -8.27 3.62 -12.80
C ILE A 75 -9.41 3.94 -13.76
N ASN A 76 -10.12 2.90 -14.20
CA ASN A 76 -11.33 3.03 -15.00
C ASN A 76 -12.54 2.84 -14.09
N ILE A 77 -13.36 3.87 -13.99
CA ILE A 77 -14.57 3.85 -13.17
C ILE A 77 -15.77 3.76 -14.11
N GLN A 78 -16.62 2.79 -13.88
CA GLN A 78 -17.84 2.60 -14.68
C GLN A 78 -18.70 3.86 -14.64
N GLY A 79 -19.06 4.38 -15.82
CA GLY A 79 -19.82 5.62 -15.94
C GLY A 79 -18.96 6.89 -16.03
N VAL A 80 -17.64 6.77 -15.88
CA VAL A 80 -16.70 7.89 -16.03
C VAL A 80 -15.93 7.65 -17.32
N PRO A 81 -16.01 8.56 -18.32
CA PRO A 81 -15.45 8.29 -19.65
C PRO A 81 -13.92 8.26 -19.70
N ASP A 82 -13.23 9.05 -18.88
CA ASP A 82 -11.78 9.12 -18.89
C ASP A 82 -11.18 8.40 -17.69
N PRO A 83 -10.09 7.64 -17.88
CA PRO A 83 -9.40 7.02 -16.76
C PRO A 83 -8.74 8.07 -15.86
N VAL A 84 -8.64 7.74 -14.58
CA VAL A 84 -7.87 8.53 -13.61
C VAL A 84 -6.50 7.89 -13.46
N VAL A 85 -5.45 8.66 -13.67
CA VAL A 85 -4.08 8.19 -13.47
C VAL A 85 -3.55 8.76 -12.16
N TYR A 86 -3.10 7.87 -11.29
CA TYR A 86 -2.57 8.25 -9.98
C TYR A 86 -1.20 7.63 -9.76
N ASN A 87 -0.22 8.45 -9.41
CA ASN A 87 1.14 8.02 -9.11
C ASN A 87 1.37 8.03 -7.60
N LEU A 88 1.83 6.90 -7.07
CA LEU A 88 2.14 6.75 -5.66
C LEU A 88 3.62 6.44 -5.49
N GLN A 89 4.33 7.33 -4.79
CA GLN A 89 5.70 7.06 -4.37
C GLN A 89 5.67 6.21 -3.11
N THR A 90 6.24 5.03 -3.18
CA THR A 90 6.24 4.08 -2.07
C THR A 90 7.64 3.84 -1.53
N GLY A 91 7.72 3.61 -0.23
CA GLY A 91 8.92 3.18 0.47
C GLY A 91 8.75 1.80 1.07
N THR A 92 9.86 1.15 1.39
CA THR A 92 9.83 -0.12 2.11
C THR A 92 9.25 0.06 3.51
N CYS A 93 8.67 -0.99 4.05
CA CYS A 93 8.10 -1.01 5.41
C CYS A 93 6.90 -0.09 5.61
N TYR A 94 6.13 0.16 4.55
CA TYR A 94 4.90 0.94 4.59
C TYR A 94 3.72 0.15 4.06
N ASP A 95 2.56 0.39 4.65
CA ASP A 95 1.27 -0.08 4.16
C ASP A 95 0.48 1.13 3.68
N TYR A 96 0.06 1.11 2.41
CA TYR A 96 -0.64 2.22 1.77
C TYR A 96 -2.10 1.87 1.53
N THR A 97 -2.93 2.90 1.58
CA THR A 97 -4.32 2.84 1.12
C THR A 97 -4.50 3.88 0.02
N VAL A 98 -4.93 3.44 -1.15
CA VAL A 98 -5.32 4.31 -2.26
C VAL A 98 -6.84 4.33 -2.29
N THR A 99 -7.43 5.52 -2.18
CA THR A 99 -8.88 5.68 -2.06
C THR A 99 -9.42 6.43 -3.27
N ILE A 100 -10.42 5.82 -3.92
CA ILE A 100 -11.27 6.52 -4.88
C ILE A 100 -12.37 7.18 -4.05
N ASN A 101 -12.40 8.50 -4.05
CA ASN A 101 -13.35 9.28 -3.24
C ASN A 101 -14.73 9.33 -3.91
N SER A 102 -15.73 9.83 -3.19
CA SER A 102 -17.12 9.89 -3.68
C SER A 102 -17.28 10.75 -4.94
N ASN A 103 -16.40 11.71 -5.17
CA ASN A 103 -16.35 12.53 -6.39
C ASN A 103 -15.42 11.96 -7.46
N ASN A 104 -14.97 10.71 -7.31
CA ASN A 104 -14.05 9.99 -8.21
C ASN A 104 -12.64 10.60 -8.28
N THR A 105 -12.25 11.45 -7.36
CA THR A 105 -10.86 11.84 -7.17
C THR A 105 -10.13 10.75 -6.38
N VAL A 106 -8.81 10.70 -6.52
CA VAL A 106 -7.99 9.66 -5.89
C VAL A 106 -7.02 10.30 -4.90
N THR A 107 -6.97 9.75 -3.71
CA THR A 107 -6.03 10.15 -2.66
C THR A 107 -5.38 8.91 -2.06
N SER A 108 -4.30 9.10 -1.31
CA SER A 108 -3.62 8.00 -0.65
C SER A 108 -3.16 8.38 0.75
N SER A 109 -2.96 7.37 1.56
CA SER A 109 -2.32 7.48 2.87
C SER A 109 -1.36 6.31 3.06
N GLY A 110 -0.34 6.48 3.90
CA GLY A 110 0.61 5.44 4.21
C GLY A 110 0.87 5.35 5.69
N ASP A 111 0.99 4.15 6.19
CA ASP A 111 1.33 3.86 7.58
C ASP A 111 2.62 3.06 7.63
N GLU A 112 3.56 3.50 8.44
CA GLU A 112 4.80 2.78 8.69
C GLU A 112 4.52 1.53 9.52
N ARG A 113 5.11 0.41 9.12
CA ARG A 113 5.01 -0.83 9.87
C ARG A 113 5.87 -0.86 11.12
#